data_b7dc3ac07e31017f083defa00033971e
#
_entry.id   b7dc3ac07e31017f083defa00033971e
#
_cell.length_a   1.000
_cell.length_b   1.000
_cell.length_c   1.000
_cell.angle_alpha   90.00
_cell.angle_beta   90.00
_cell.angle_gamma   90.00
#
_symmetry.space_group_name_H-M   'P 1'
#
loop_
_entity.id
_entity.type
_entity.pdbx_description
1 polymer ?
#
loop_
_entity_poly.entity_id
_entity_poly.type
_entity_poly.pdbx_seq_one_letter_code
_entity_poly.pdbx_strand_id
1 'polypeptide(L)'
;QELVLLEKNKTEMYLYQVLVLLTQLWLEIQTHISISLRETESFTQKRMKIFLIYIDKHFSEDISLEDIAKSANVSKTECLRCFRQSMQNTPYQYLMEYRLSKGANLLINSEETIEVIANAVGFHQSSYFGKCFKEKTGYSPKQYRSIQKSDYKK
;
A
#
# COMPACT_ATOMS: atom_id res chain seq x y z
N GLN A 1 38.36 -11.84 -2.78
CA GLN A 1 39.82 -12.07 -2.85
C GLN A 1 40.60 -10.76 -2.95
N GLU A 2 40.14 -9.78 -3.74
CA GLU A 2 40.78 -8.46 -3.90
C GLU A 2 40.82 -7.63 -2.60
N LEU A 3 39.75 -7.64 -1.80
CA LEU A 3 39.69 -6.97 -0.50
C LEU A 3 40.77 -7.47 0.49
N VAL A 4 41.02 -8.77 0.49
CA VAL A 4 42.07 -9.41 1.35
C VAL A 4 43.48 -9.04 0.91
N LEU A 5 43.70 -8.83 -0.40
CA LEU A 5 44.97 -8.38 -0.94
C LEU A 5 45.24 -6.91 -0.61
N LEU A 6 44.21 -6.07 -0.60
CA LEU A 6 44.30 -4.65 -0.23
C LEU A 6 44.63 -4.45 1.26
N GLU A 7 44.14 -5.34 2.14
CA GLU A 7 44.45 -5.27 3.58
C GLU A 7 45.91 -5.53 3.91
N LYS A 8 46.62 -6.35 3.09
CA LYS A 8 48.04 -6.61 3.24
C LYS A 8 48.97 -5.43 2.84
N ASN A 9 48.51 -4.56 1.94
CA ASN A 9 49.25 -3.43 1.42
C ASN A 9 48.55 -2.12 1.79
N LYS A 10 48.61 -1.71 3.06
CA LYS A 10 48.03 -0.44 3.55
C LYS A 10 48.71 0.75 2.87
N THR A 11 48.14 1.20 1.74
CA THR A 11 48.52 2.43 1.05
C THR A 11 47.64 3.58 1.53
N GLU A 12 48.08 4.85 1.33
CA GLU A 12 47.28 6.04 1.67
C GLU A 12 45.88 6.03 0.99
N MET A 13 45.77 5.36 -0.16
CA MET A 13 44.51 5.21 -0.93
C MET A 13 43.67 3.97 -0.56
N TYR A 14 44.09 3.19 0.45
CA TYR A 14 43.43 1.93 0.82
C TYR A 14 41.91 2.07 1.07
N LEU A 15 41.52 3.08 1.84
CA LEU A 15 40.11 3.31 2.18
C LEU A 15 39.27 3.65 0.95
N TYR A 16 39.82 4.43 0.02
CA TYR A 16 39.12 4.77 -1.23
C TYR A 16 38.96 3.54 -2.14
N GLN A 17 39.98 2.68 -2.23
CA GLN A 17 39.94 1.46 -3.02
C GLN A 17 38.89 0.48 -2.44
N VAL A 18 38.83 0.31 -1.12
CA VAL A 18 37.83 -0.48 -0.44
C VAL A 18 36.41 0.06 -0.71
N LEU A 19 36.23 1.38 -0.63
CA LEU A 19 34.95 2.02 -0.90
C LEU A 19 34.49 1.79 -2.35
N VAL A 20 35.41 1.92 -3.31
CA VAL A 20 35.13 1.65 -4.74
C VAL A 20 34.69 0.21 -4.94
N LEU A 21 35.40 -0.77 -4.36
CA LEU A 21 35.06 -2.18 -4.47
C LEU A 21 33.71 -2.51 -3.80
N LEU A 22 33.43 -1.92 -2.65
CA LEU A 22 32.14 -2.08 -1.98
C LEU A 22 30.98 -1.48 -2.80
N THR A 23 31.18 -0.32 -3.41
CA THR A 23 30.15 0.28 -4.27
C THR A 23 29.92 -0.52 -5.56
N GLN A 24 30.98 -1.06 -6.16
CA GLN A 24 30.86 -1.95 -7.32
C GLN A 24 30.11 -3.24 -6.96
N LEU A 25 30.47 -3.88 -5.86
CA LEU A 25 29.75 -5.07 -5.35
C LEU A 25 28.27 -4.76 -5.08
N TRP A 26 27.98 -3.60 -4.47
CA TRP A 26 26.62 -3.16 -4.23
C TRP A 26 25.82 -2.98 -5.52
N LEU A 27 26.41 -2.35 -6.54
CA LEU A 27 25.79 -2.18 -7.85
C LEU A 27 25.52 -3.55 -8.53
N GLU A 28 26.46 -4.48 -8.45
CA GLU A 28 26.30 -5.83 -8.97
C GLU A 28 25.14 -6.58 -8.27
N ILE A 29 25.10 -6.52 -6.94
CA ILE A 29 24.00 -7.07 -6.14
C ILE A 29 22.67 -6.45 -6.55
N GLN A 30 22.59 -5.13 -6.69
CA GLN A 30 21.38 -4.41 -7.10
C GLN A 30 20.92 -4.82 -8.51
N THR A 31 21.83 -4.98 -9.46
CA THR A 31 21.49 -5.41 -10.83
C THR A 31 20.98 -6.84 -10.84
N HIS A 32 21.62 -7.76 -10.14
CA HIS A 32 21.17 -9.15 -10.05
C HIS A 32 19.82 -9.30 -9.32
N ILE A 33 19.62 -8.59 -8.21
CA ILE A 33 18.33 -8.56 -7.49
C ILE A 33 17.23 -7.98 -8.39
N SER A 34 17.50 -6.88 -9.09
CA SER A 34 16.51 -6.23 -9.97
C SER A 34 16.12 -7.11 -11.15
N ILE A 35 17.05 -7.86 -11.74
CA ILE A 35 16.78 -8.83 -12.82
C ILE A 35 15.96 -10.00 -12.27
N SER A 36 16.37 -10.58 -11.14
CA SER A 36 15.65 -11.70 -10.50
C SER A 36 14.23 -11.31 -10.08
N LEU A 37 14.02 -10.10 -9.55
CA LEU A 37 12.68 -9.60 -9.19
C LEU A 37 11.80 -9.34 -10.41
N ARG A 38 12.37 -8.93 -11.55
CA ARG A 38 11.63 -8.72 -12.80
C ARG A 38 11.22 -10.04 -13.45
N GLU A 39 12.05 -11.07 -13.40
CA GLU A 39 11.75 -12.37 -14.00
C GLU A 39 10.77 -13.22 -13.17
N THR A 40 10.62 -12.94 -11.86
CA THR A 40 9.78 -13.71 -10.95
C THR A 40 8.53 -13.00 -10.48
N GLU A 41 8.05 -11.95 -11.16
CA GLU A 41 6.74 -11.39 -10.83
C GLU A 41 5.67 -12.47 -11.03
N SER A 42 5.29 -13.11 -9.94
CA SER A 42 4.29 -14.18 -9.92
C SER A 42 3.00 -13.71 -10.60
N PHE A 43 2.32 -14.61 -11.33
CA PHE A 43 0.99 -14.32 -11.88
C PHE A 43 0.04 -13.73 -10.83
N THR A 44 0.16 -14.14 -9.58
CA THR A 44 -0.57 -13.61 -8.44
C THR A 44 -0.24 -12.13 -8.21
N GLN A 45 1.04 -11.74 -8.26
CA GLN A 45 1.45 -10.33 -8.07
C GLN A 45 0.93 -9.43 -9.19
N LYS A 46 1.01 -9.87 -10.45
CA LYS A 46 0.46 -9.14 -11.60
C LYS A 46 -1.04 -8.90 -11.46
N ARG A 47 -1.78 -9.95 -11.08
CA ARG A 47 -3.22 -9.85 -10.83
C ARG A 47 -3.55 -8.93 -9.66
N MET A 48 -2.82 -9.05 -8.54
CA MET A 48 -3.00 -8.16 -7.39
C MET A 48 -2.83 -6.69 -7.77
N LYS A 49 -1.81 -6.36 -8.57
CA LYS A 49 -1.59 -5.00 -9.06
C LYS A 49 -2.80 -4.46 -9.84
N ILE A 50 -3.39 -5.29 -10.71
CA ILE A 50 -4.59 -4.93 -11.48
C ILE A 50 -5.79 -4.71 -10.53
N PHE A 51 -6.02 -5.61 -9.56
CA PHE A 51 -7.11 -5.48 -8.59
C PHE A 51 -6.98 -4.19 -7.78
N LEU A 52 -5.78 -3.88 -7.28
CA LEU A 52 -5.55 -2.68 -6.48
C LEU A 52 -5.76 -1.40 -7.27
N ILE A 53 -5.31 -1.36 -8.53
CA ILE A 53 -5.55 -0.23 -9.44
C ILE A 53 -7.05 -0.08 -9.72
N TYR A 54 -7.77 -1.18 -9.91
CA TYR A 54 -9.22 -1.15 -10.12
C TYR A 54 -9.94 -0.58 -8.90
N ILE A 55 -9.60 -1.08 -7.70
CA ILE A 55 -10.18 -0.57 -6.44
C ILE A 55 -9.85 0.92 -6.25
N ASP A 56 -8.61 1.35 -6.48
CA ASP A 56 -8.22 2.76 -6.36
C ASP A 56 -9.04 3.69 -7.27
N LYS A 57 -9.38 3.23 -8.48
CA LYS A 57 -10.17 4.01 -9.44
C LYS A 57 -11.67 4.03 -9.13
N HIS A 58 -12.19 2.97 -8.52
CA HIS A 58 -13.64 2.74 -8.39
C HIS A 58 -14.11 2.61 -6.93
N PHE A 59 -13.26 2.88 -5.92
CA PHE A 59 -13.60 2.65 -4.50
C PHE A 59 -14.85 3.38 -4.03
N SER A 60 -15.18 4.53 -4.62
CA SER A 60 -16.39 5.31 -4.26
C SER A 60 -17.68 4.76 -4.89
N GLU A 61 -17.55 3.86 -5.87
CA GLU A 61 -18.67 3.24 -6.58
C GLU A 61 -19.11 1.95 -5.88
N ASP A 62 -20.30 1.46 -6.26
CA ASP A 62 -20.82 0.18 -5.74
C ASP A 62 -20.20 -1.00 -6.51
N ILE A 63 -18.93 -1.31 -6.18
CA ILE A 63 -18.20 -2.40 -6.83
C ILE A 63 -18.38 -3.73 -6.11
N SER A 64 -18.61 -4.78 -6.88
CA SER A 64 -18.73 -6.15 -6.39
C SER A 64 -17.42 -6.95 -6.50
N LEU A 65 -17.37 -8.10 -5.83
CA LEU A 65 -16.27 -9.08 -6.02
C LEU A 65 -16.12 -9.50 -7.49
N GLU A 66 -17.25 -9.56 -8.21
CA GLU A 66 -17.25 -9.94 -9.63
C GLU A 66 -16.56 -8.89 -10.50
N ASP A 67 -16.79 -7.60 -10.22
CA ASP A 67 -16.17 -6.50 -10.94
C ASP A 67 -14.66 -6.48 -10.72
N ILE A 68 -14.23 -6.68 -9.47
CA ILE A 68 -12.80 -6.79 -9.14
C ILE A 68 -12.18 -7.99 -9.86
N ALA A 69 -12.81 -9.16 -9.86
CA ALA A 69 -12.31 -10.36 -10.53
C ALA A 69 -12.23 -10.17 -12.06
N LYS A 70 -13.26 -9.57 -12.67
CA LYS A 70 -13.32 -9.25 -14.11
C LYS A 70 -12.20 -8.29 -14.54
N SER A 71 -11.76 -7.37 -13.69
CA SER A 71 -10.69 -6.42 -14.02
C SER A 71 -9.38 -7.12 -14.44
N ALA A 72 -9.11 -8.31 -13.91
CA ALA A 72 -7.94 -9.13 -14.26
C ALA A 72 -8.32 -10.40 -15.06
N ASN A 73 -9.53 -10.49 -15.60
CA ASN A 73 -10.04 -11.65 -16.38
C ASN A 73 -9.93 -12.98 -15.62
N VAL A 74 -10.27 -13.00 -14.33
CA VAL A 74 -10.24 -14.22 -13.50
C VAL A 74 -11.60 -14.49 -12.83
N SER A 75 -11.76 -15.70 -12.30
CA SER A 75 -12.93 -16.06 -11.49
C SER A 75 -12.89 -15.39 -10.11
N LYS A 76 -14.07 -15.27 -9.46
CA LYS A 76 -14.20 -14.79 -8.07
C LYS A 76 -13.33 -15.62 -7.10
N THR A 77 -13.30 -16.94 -7.29
CA THR A 77 -12.47 -17.85 -6.47
C THR A 77 -11.00 -17.54 -6.58
N GLU A 78 -10.52 -17.27 -7.80
CA GLU A 78 -9.12 -16.91 -8.05
C GLU A 78 -8.78 -15.54 -7.47
N CYS A 79 -9.69 -14.56 -7.58
CA CYS A 79 -9.54 -13.25 -6.94
C CYS A 79 -9.40 -13.38 -5.42
N LEU A 80 -10.29 -14.12 -4.77
CA LEU A 80 -10.21 -14.40 -3.32
C LEU A 80 -8.90 -15.09 -2.94
N ARG A 81 -8.44 -16.05 -3.75
CA ARG A 81 -7.17 -16.77 -3.53
C ARG A 81 -5.98 -15.80 -3.58
N CYS A 82 -5.93 -14.93 -4.58
CA CYS A 82 -4.87 -13.92 -4.72
C CYS A 82 -4.81 -12.98 -3.50
N PHE A 83 -5.95 -12.45 -3.07
CA PHE A 83 -6.00 -11.56 -1.89
C PHE A 83 -5.56 -12.28 -0.61
N ARG A 84 -6.02 -13.51 -0.38
CA ARG A 84 -5.60 -14.30 0.80
C ARG A 84 -4.11 -14.56 0.81
N GLN A 85 -3.53 -14.95 -0.33
CA GLN A 85 -2.10 -15.25 -0.44
C GLN A 85 -1.22 -14.02 -0.29
N SER A 86 -1.64 -12.87 -0.85
CA SER A 86 -0.81 -11.66 -0.89
C SER A 86 -0.98 -10.76 0.32
N MET A 87 -2.19 -10.70 0.90
CA MET A 87 -2.55 -9.72 1.94
C MET A 87 -3.20 -10.32 3.17
N GLN A 88 -3.45 -11.66 3.19
CA GLN A 88 -4.18 -12.37 4.25
C GLN A 88 -5.56 -11.75 4.53
N ASN A 89 -6.17 -11.14 3.54
CA ASN A 89 -7.40 -10.37 3.61
C ASN A 89 -8.35 -10.76 2.48
N THR A 90 -9.60 -10.31 2.51
CA THR A 90 -10.54 -10.47 1.40
C THR A 90 -10.62 -9.16 0.58
N PRO A 91 -11.02 -9.22 -0.72
CA PRO A 91 -11.23 -8.02 -1.53
C PRO A 91 -12.18 -7.01 -0.89
N TYR A 92 -13.27 -7.49 -0.26
CA TYR A 92 -14.24 -6.65 0.43
C TYR A 92 -13.62 -5.95 1.66
N GLN A 93 -12.90 -6.69 2.50
CA GLN A 93 -12.22 -6.11 3.67
C GLN A 93 -11.20 -5.05 3.24
N TYR A 94 -10.42 -5.36 2.20
CA TYR A 94 -9.48 -4.39 1.64
C TYR A 94 -10.19 -3.12 1.14
N LEU A 95 -11.28 -3.26 0.37
CA LEU A 95 -12.08 -2.13 -0.11
C LEU A 95 -12.60 -1.27 1.06
N MET A 96 -13.12 -1.91 2.10
CA MET A 96 -13.63 -1.20 3.29
C MET A 96 -12.52 -0.44 4.00
N GLU A 97 -11.35 -1.06 4.21
CA GLU A 97 -10.19 -0.40 4.81
C GLU A 97 -9.69 0.77 3.95
N TYR A 98 -9.68 0.59 2.63
CA TYR A 98 -9.29 1.62 1.69
C TYR A 98 -10.24 2.84 1.75
N ARG A 99 -11.56 2.62 1.73
CA ARG A 99 -12.58 3.66 1.90
C ARG A 99 -12.42 4.41 3.22
N LEU A 100 -12.21 3.70 4.33
CA LEU A 100 -11.98 4.31 5.64
C LEU A 100 -10.70 5.16 5.68
N SER A 101 -9.63 4.71 5.03
CA SER A 101 -8.38 5.48 4.90
C SER A 101 -8.59 6.77 4.11
N LYS A 102 -9.30 6.71 2.97
CA LYS A 102 -9.67 7.91 2.19
C LYS A 102 -10.57 8.85 3.00
N GLY A 103 -11.52 8.29 3.76
CA GLY A 103 -12.38 9.05 4.68
C GLY A 103 -11.59 9.77 5.78
N ALA A 104 -10.59 9.11 6.38
CA ALA A 104 -9.70 9.72 7.35
C ALA A 104 -8.94 10.92 6.76
N ASN A 105 -8.43 10.79 5.54
CA ASN A 105 -7.78 11.90 4.85
C ASN A 105 -8.73 13.10 4.61
N LEU A 106 -9.96 12.82 4.17
CA LEU A 106 -10.95 13.88 3.96
C LEU A 106 -11.38 14.55 5.28
N LEU A 107 -11.49 13.80 6.37
CA LEU A 107 -11.79 14.33 7.69
C LEU A 107 -10.75 15.36 8.17
N ILE A 108 -9.49 15.17 7.83
CA ILE A 108 -8.39 16.08 8.21
C ILE A 108 -8.32 17.28 7.26
N ASN A 109 -8.43 17.04 5.96
CA ASN A 109 -8.08 18.00 4.92
C ASN A 109 -9.28 18.77 4.36
N SER A 110 -10.50 18.53 4.84
CA SER A 110 -11.69 19.27 4.42
C SER A 110 -12.57 19.68 5.59
N GLU A 111 -13.46 20.64 5.35
CA GLU A 111 -14.51 21.08 6.29
C GLU A 111 -15.86 20.42 5.98
N GLU A 112 -15.89 19.49 5.03
CA GLU A 112 -17.11 18.81 4.60
C GLU A 112 -17.80 18.06 5.75
N THR A 113 -19.10 17.91 5.65
CA THR A 113 -19.87 17.15 6.66
C THR A 113 -19.50 15.67 6.63
N ILE A 114 -19.72 14.98 7.76
CA ILE A 114 -19.46 13.53 7.85
C ILE A 114 -20.29 12.76 6.81
N GLU A 115 -21.48 13.23 6.51
CA GLU A 115 -22.37 12.64 5.51
C GLU A 115 -21.80 12.77 4.09
N VAL A 116 -21.33 13.97 3.73
CA VAL A 116 -20.67 14.21 2.43
C VAL A 116 -19.43 13.34 2.28
N ILE A 117 -18.60 13.28 3.33
CA ILE A 117 -17.40 12.42 3.31
C ILE A 117 -17.77 10.95 3.17
N ALA A 118 -18.75 10.45 3.93
CA ALA A 118 -19.19 9.07 3.86
C ALA A 118 -19.61 8.71 2.41
N ASN A 119 -20.44 9.55 1.80
CA ASN A 119 -20.89 9.35 0.41
C ASN A 119 -19.71 9.40 -0.58
N ALA A 120 -18.81 10.38 -0.43
CA ALA A 120 -17.64 10.53 -1.30
C ALA A 120 -16.70 9.34 -1.28
N VAL A 121 -16.67 8.58 -0.18
CA VAL A 121 -15.84 7.36 -0.08
C VAL A 121 -16.63 6.05 -0.28
N GLY A 122 -17.87 6.13 -0.76
CA GLY A 122 -18.68 4.96 -1.16
C GLY A 122 -19.47 4.30 -0.02
N PHE A 123 -19.75 5.03 1.06
CA PHE A 123 -20.72 4.57 2.08
C PHE A 123 -22.08 5.23 1.84
N HIS A 124 -23.12 4.43 1.63
CA HIS A 124 -24.48 4.93 1.43
C HIS A 124 -25.14 5.50 2.71
N GLN A 125 -24.60 5.14 3.88
CA GLN A 125 -25.12 5.60 5.17
C GLN A 125 -23.98 6.12 6.05
N SER A 126 -24.06 7.36 6.47
CA SER A 126 -23.08 7.99 7.36
C SER A 126 -22.99 7.32 8.75
N SER A 127 -24.09 6.74 9.22
CA SER A 127 -24.13 5.96 10.46
C SER A 127 -23.27 4.69 10.37
N TYR A 128 -23.35 3.97 9.24
CA TYR A 128 -22.52 2.78 9.00
C TYR A 128 -21.05 3.13 8.83
N PHE A 129 -20.75 4.21 8.08
CA PHE A 129 -19.40 4.77 8.01
C PHE A 129 -18.86 5.06 9.41
N GLY A 130 -19.64 5.79 10.24
CA GLY A 130 -19.24 6.15 11.60
C GLY A 130 -18.93 4.94 12.48
N LYS A 131 -19.74 3.88 12.39
CA LYS A 131 -19.53 2.62 13.10
C LYS A 131 -18.21 1.95 12.67
N CYS A 132 -18.04 1.69 11.37
CA CYS A 132 -16.85 1.05 10.83
C CYS A 132 -15.57 1.88 11.11
N PHE A 133 -15.67 3.20 11.00
CA PHE A 133 -14.57 4.11 11.28
C PHE A 133 -14.14 4.05 12.75
N LYS A 134 -15.11 4.03 13.69
CA LYS A 134 -14.82 3.92 15.12
C LYS A 134 -14.23 2.55 15.47
N GLU A 135 -14.74 1.47 14.89
CA GLU A 135 -14.19 0.11 15.07
C GLU A 135 -12.72 0.04 14.59
N LYS A 136 -12.37 0.70 13.49
CA LYS A 136 -11.02 0.68 12.92
C LYS A 136 -10.04 1.61 13.66
N THR A 137 -10.48 2.81 14.06
CA THR A 137 -9.61 3.89 14.58
C THR A 137 -9.69 4.11 16.09
N GLY A 138 -10.72 3.55 16.74
CA GLY A 138 -11.05 3.81 18.14
C GLY A 138 -11.83 5.11 18.38
N TYR A 139 -11.95 5.99 17.37
CA TYR A 139 -12.60 7.31 17.48
C TYR A 139 -13.75 7.44 16.50
N SER A 140 -14.81 8.16 16.90
CA SER A 140 -15.81 8.57 15.91
C SER A 140 -15.19 9.55 14.88
N PRO A 141 -15.74 9.67 13.66
CA PRO A 141 -15.25 10.60 12.65
C PRO A 141 -15.13 12.04 13.16
N LYS A 142 -16.10 12.49 13.97
CA LYS A 142 -16.09 13.84 14.57
C LYS A 142 -14.95 14.01 15.58
N GLN A 143 -14.74 13.04 16.47
CA GLN A 143 -13.62 13.05 17.42
C GLN A 143 -12.27 13.01 16.70
N TYR A 144 -12.14 12.15 15.70
CA TYR A 144 -10.93 12.02 14.90
C TYR A 144 -10.54 13.36 14.25
N ARG A 145 -11.48 14.03 13.60
CA ARG A 145 -11.30 15.39 13.04
C ARG A 145 -10.82 16.39 14.08
N SER A 146 -11.46 16.41 15.26
CA SER A 146 -11.13 17.35 16.33
C SER A 146 -9.71 17.16 16.86
N ILE A 147 -9.30 15.92 17.11
CA ILE A 147 -7.95 15.56 17.63
C ILE A 147 -6.89 15.98 16.62
N GLN A 148 -7.02 15.56 15.37
CA GLN A 148 -6.03 15.83 14.34
C GLN A 148 -5.87 17.33 14.05
N LYS A 149 -6.97 18.12 14.05
CA LYS A 149 -6.88 19.57 13.88
C LYS A 149 -6.26 20.29 15.07
N SER A 150 -6.34 19.74 16.28
CA SER A 150 -5.68 20.35 17.46
C SER A 150 -4.16 20.14 17.42
N ASP A 151 -3.68 19.02 16.87
CA ASP A 151 -2.25 18.72 16.77
C ASP A 151 -1.53 19.54 15.69
N TYR A 152 -2.25 19.95 14.63
CA TYR A 152 -1.71 20.84 13.58
C TYR A 152 -1.65 22.34 13.98
N LYS A 153 -2.23 22.73 15.11
CA LYS A 153 -2.20 24.12 15.61
C LYS A 153 -1.13 24.39 16.67
N LYS A 154 -0.34 23.39 17.02
CA LYS A 154 0.86 23.51 17.86
C LYS A 154 2.12 23.56 17.02
#